data_6021c7de3ce6c5b77d4dc129e7a83a78
#
_entry.id   6021c7de3ce6c5b77d4dc129e7a83a78
#
_cell.length_a   1.000
_cell.length_b   1.000
_cell.length_c   1.000
_cell.angle_alpha   90.00
_cell.angle_beta   90.00
_cell.angle_gamma   90.00
#
_symmetry.space_group_name_H-M   'P 1'
#
loop_
_entity.id
_entity.type
_entity.pdbx_description
1 polymer ?
#
loop_
_entity_poly.entity_id
_entity_poly.type
_entity_poly.pdbx_seq_one_letter_code
_entity_poly.pdbx_strand_id
1 'polypeptide(L)'
;MRKIFLIAFALFLITNLSAKKLPSEFQLLPAPQSLQVLSGKSIMGTDLTYILAENCSVPVLGPLMERLPRAKKTGKGIILRITDSNTPDSPEGYFMEVTTRGVIISSKSEKGIFYGCQTLEQLLEDSRDFNVSIPPIQITVYPKIAFRAVHFDNKHHLDRIEYYYKAIDKLARYKINAVIWEIEDKLRYTRRPEIGASNAISKQEMQALCKYAKERNIEINPLVQGLGHAGFILKHHWNLRENPNSDWEFCPSDQRTYELQFDLYRDAIEAMPDG
;
A
#
# COMPACT_ATOMS: atom_id res chain seq x y z
N MET A 1 35.15 -71.00 7.40
CA MET A 1 33.79 -70.47 7.34
C MET A 1 33.90 -68.95 7.17
N ARG A 2 33.74 -68.45 5.96
CA ARG A 2 33.81 -66.99 5.62
C ARG A 2 32.36 -66.47 5.61
N LYS A 3 32.02 -65.55 6.54
CA LYS A 3 30.76 -64.86 6.53
C LYS A 3 30.82 -63.72 5.53
N ILE A 4 29.99 -63.79 4.48
CA ILE A 4 29.78 -62.73 3.50
C ILE A 4 28.74 -61.74 4.08
N PHE A 5 29.15 -60.48 4.35
CA PHE A 5 28.23 -59.39 4.70
C PHE A 5 27.71 -58.81 3.38
N LEU A 6 26.41 -58.99 3.12
CA LEU A 6 25.70 -58.25 2.06
C LEU A 6 25.35 -56.87 2.59
N ILE A 7 26.00 -55.86 2.07
CA ILE A 7 25.61 -54.45 2.28
C ILE A 7 24.55 -54.11 1.24
N ALA A 8 23.30 -54.00 1.68
CA ALA A 8 22.22 -53.48 0.84
C ALA A 8 22.40 -51.97 0.69
N PHE A 9 22.79 -51.52 -0.49
CA PHE A 9 22.87 -50.11 -0.87
C PHE A 9 21.42 -49.63 -1.21
N ALA A 10 20.73 -49.00 -0.26
CA ALA A 10 19.47 -48.35 -0.53
C ALA A 10 19.74 -47.10 -1.37
N LEU A 11 19.51 -47.17 -2.68
CA LEU A 11 19.46 -46.01 -3.55
C LEU A 11 18.26 -45.16 -3.18
N PHE A 12 18.50 -44.09 -2.42
CA PHE A 12 17.51 -43.03 -2.26
C PHE A 12 17.38 -42.31 -3.61
N LEU A 13 16.36 -42.66 -4.39
CA LEU A 13 15.90 -41.87 -5.52
C LEU A 13 15.39 -40.53 -4.98
N ILE A 14 16.28 -39.54 -4.95
CA ILE A 14 15.86 -38.14 -4.79
C ILE A 14 15.15 -37.79 -6.09
N THR A 15 13.85 -38.01 -6.15
CA THR A 15 13.04 -37.44 -7.19
C THR A 15 13.11 -35.91 -6.97
N ASN A 16 13.89 -35.25 -7.84
CA ASN A 16 13.84 -33.82 -8.02
C ASN A 16 12.38 -33.47 -8.41
N LEU A 17 11.52 -33.26 -7.42
CA LEU A 17 10.25 -32.57 -7.66
C LEU A 17 10.62 -31.17 -8.10
N SER A 18 10.72 -30.96 -9.42
CA SER A 18 10.82 -29.62 -9.96
C SER A 18 9.62 -28.84 -9.45
N ALA A 19 9.86 -27.90 -8.55
CA ALA A 19 8.82 -27.05 -8.02
C ALA A 19 8.12 -26.36 -9.20
N LYS A 20 6.82 -26.60 -9.38
CA LYS A 20 6.04 -25.93 -10.42
C LYS A 20 6.18 -24.44 -10.23
N LYS A 21 6.52 -23.73 -11.30
CA LYS A 21 6.56 -22.27 -11.28
C LYS A 21 5.17 -21.70 -11.56
N LEU A 22 4.89 -20.55 -10.98
CA LEU A 22 3.74 -19.75 -11.37
C LEU A 22 3.86 -19.41 -12.86
N PRO A 23 2.77 -19.51 -13.67
CA PRO A 23 2.80 -19.05 -15.06
C PRO A 23 3.29 -17.61 -15.18
N SER A 24 4.01 -17.30 -16.25
CA SER A 24 4.67 -16.00 -16.46
C SER A 24 3.72 -14.82 -16.58
N GLU A 25 2.48 -15.10 -16.88
CA GLU A 25 1.38 -14.14 -16.97
C GLU A 25 1.04 -13.52 -15.62
N PHE A 26 1.27 -14.24 -14.52
CA PHE A 26 1.05 -13.74 -13.17
C PHE A 26 2.25 -13.00 -12.63
N GLN A 27 2.14 -11.69 -12.51
CA GLN A 27 3.22 -10.81 -12.04
C GLN A 27 2.83 -10.10 -10.75
N LEU A 28 3.11 -10.73 -9.61
CA LEU A 28 2.82 -10.16 -8.30
C LEU A 28 3.86 -9.12 -7.88
N LEU A 29 3.40 -7.91 -7.59
CA LEU A 29 4.23 -6.80 -7.12
C LEU A 29 3.66 -6.21 -5.81
N PRO A 30 4.49 -6.10 -4.76
CA PRO A 30 5.83 -6.68 -4.58
C PRO A 30 5.83 -8.21 -4.63
N ALA A 31 6.95 -8.80 -5.00
CA ALA A 31 7.10 -10.25 -5.01
C ALA A 31 6.88 -10.83 -3.59
N PRO A 32 6.14 -11.95 -3.45
CA PRO A 32 5.93 -12.59 -2.16
C PRO A 32 7.22 -13.19 -1.60
N GLN A 33 7.33 -13.30 -0.26
CA GLN A 33 8.45 -13.97 0.40
C GLN A 33 8.46 -15.48 0.14
N SER A 34 7.27 -16.07 0.02
CA SER A 34 7.12 -17.47 -0.37
C SER A 34 5.94 -17.63 -1.31
N LEU A 35 6.15 -18.36 -2.39
CA LEU A 35 5.12 -18.77 -3.33
C LEU A 35 5.35 -20.22 -3.72
N GLN A 36 4.35 -21.06 -3.49
CA GLN A 36 4.39 -22.48 -3.83
C GLN A 36 3.21 -22.84 -4.73
N VAL A 37 3.49 -23.35 -5.93
CA VAL A 37 2.47 -23.88 -6.83
C VAL A 37 2.20 -25.34 -6.44
N LEU A 38 0.95 -25.63 -6.11
CA LEU A 38 0.51 -26.93 -5.67
C LEU A 38 0.01 -27.78 -6.85
N SER A 39 -0.14 -29.10 -6.62
CA SER A 39 -0.82 -29.97 -7.55
C SER A 39 -2.33 -29.82 -7.43
N GLY A 40 -3.04 -29.87 -8.55
CA GLY A 40 -4.50 -29.78 -8.57
C GLY A 40 -5.03 -29.03 -9.79
N LYS A 41 -6.36 -28.88 -9.84
CA LYS A 41 -7.04 -28.14 -10.90
C LYS A 41 -6.99 -26.64 -10.60
N SER A 42 -6.70 -25.83 -11.60
CA SER A 42 -6.76 -24.38 -11.57
C SER A 42 -8.20 -23.88 -11.53
N ILE A 43 -8.37 -22.61 -11.16
CA ILE A 43 -9.67 -21.91 -11.18
C ILE A 43 -9.56 -20.64 -12.03
N MET A 44 -10.63 -20.26 -12.72
CA MET A 44 -10.72 -18.93 -13.32
C MET A 44 -11.13 -17.91 -12.27
N GLY A 45 -10.65 -16.66 -12.40
CA GLY A 45 -11.11 -15.57 -11.54
C GLY A 45 -12.65 -15.41 -11.56
N THR A 46 -13.27 -15.67 -12.70
CA THR A 46 -14.72 -15.65 -12.88
C THR A 46 -15.50 -16.75 -12.17
N ASP A 47 -14.80 -17.80 -11.68
CA ASP A 47 -15.42 -18.86 -10.89
C ASP A 47 -15.75 -18.40 -9.46
N LEU A 48 -15.16 -17.32 -8.99
CA LEU A 48 -15.39 -16.79 -7.66
C LEU A 48 -16.73 -16.04 -7.62
N THR A 49 -17.59 -16.41 -6.68
CA THR A 49 -19.00 -15.99 -6.67
C THR A 49 -19.42 -15.20 -5.43
N TYR A 50 -18.60 -15.15 -4.38
CA TYR A 50 -18.89 -14.41 -3.16
C TYR A 50 -17.65 -14.11 -2.32
N ILE A 51 -17.78 -13.14 -1.40
CA ILE A 51 -16.80 -12.85 -0.34
C ILE A 51 -17.48 -13.08 1.01
N LEU A 52 -16.78 -13.78 1.91
CA LEU A 52 -17.18 -13.98 3.29
C LEU A 52 -16.05 -13.53 4.24
N ALA A 53 -16.37 -12.64 5.16
CA ALA A 53 -15.46 -12.24 6.23
C ALA A 53 -15.75 -13.03 7.51
N GLU A 54 -14.70 -13.60 8.09
CA GLU A 54 -14.75 -14.36 9.36
C GLU A 54 -13.86 -13.67 10.39
N ASN A 55 -14.48 -13.13 11.44
CA ASN A 55 -13.83 -12.35 12.50
C ASN A 55 -13.06 -11.11 12.02
N CYS A 56 -13.48 -10.54 10.88
CA CYS A 56 -12.91 -9.32 10.32
C CYS A 56 -13.97 -8.53 9.56
N SER A 57 -13.68 -7.26 9.28
CA SER A 57 -14.44 -6.46 8.32
C SER A 57 -14.00 -6.77 6.88
N VAL A 58 -14.85 -6.48 5.90
CA VAL A 58 -14.42 -6.48 4.50
C VAL A 58 -13.71 -5.16 4.25
N PRO A 59 -12.42 -5.17 3.88
CA PRO A 59 -11.67 -3.93 3.61
C PRO A 59 -12.13 -3.27 2.31
N VAL A 60 -11.55 -2.13 1.98
CA VAL A 60 -11.65 -1.56 0.64
C VAL A 60 -11.07 -2.55 -0.36
N LEU A 61 -11.85 -2.89 -1.36
CA LEU A 61 -11.54 -3.91 -2.36
C LEU A 61 -11.16 -3.26 -3.70
N GLY A 62 -10.42 -3.99 -4.52
CA GLY A 62 -10.20 -3.64 -5.91
C GLY A 62 -11.45 -3.88 -6.77
N PRO A 63 -11.48 -3.34 -8.01
CA PRO A 63 -12.68 -3.33 -8.86
C PRO A 63 -13.25 -4.71 -9.21
N LEU A 64 -12.41 -5.77 -9.25
CA LEU A 64 -12.89 -7.11 -9.57
C LEU A 64 -13.53 -7.78 -8.36
N MET A 65 -12.95 -7.61 -7.18
CA MET A 65 -13.49 -8.15 -5.94
C MET A 65 -14.73 -7.38 -5.46
N GLU A 66 -14.81 -6.06 -5.69
CA GLU A 66 -15.94 -5.22 -5.27
C GLU A 66 -17.28 -5.65 -5.87
N ARG A 67 -17.25 -6.30 -7.03
CA ARG A 67 -18.45 -6.83 -7.73
C ARG A 67 -19.03 -8.07 -7.08
N LEU A 68 -18.29 -8.75 -6.21
CA LEU A 68 -18.72 -9.99 -5.60
C LEU A 68 -19.66 -9.73 -4.41
N PRO A 69 -20.78 -10.45 -4.30
CA PRO A 69 -21.68 -10.33 -3.17
C PRO A 69 -20.97 -10.71 -1.85
N ARG A 70 -21.28 -9.96 -0.80
CA ARG A 70 -20.73 -10.13 0.56
C ARG A 70 -21.60 -11.04 1.40
N ALA A 71 -21.95 -12.18 0.85
CA ALA A 71 -22.76 -13.19 1.54
C ALA A 71 -22.45 -14.55 0.95
N LYS A 72 -22.49 -15.59 1.79
CA LYS A 72 -22.26 -16.96 1.34
C LYS A 72 -23.32 -17.35 0.30
N LYS A 73 -22.85 -17.74 -0.87
CA LYS A 73 -23.65 -18.29 -1.96
C LYS A 73 -23.10 -19.67 -2.34
N THR A 74 -23.80 -20.36 -3.20
CA THR A 74 -23.28 -21.60 -3.80
C THR A 74 -22.12 -21.28 -4.75
N GLY A 75 -21.07 -22.12 -4.74
CA GLY A 75 -19.92 -21.95 -5.62
C GLY A 75 -18.60 -21.71 -4.86
N LYS A 76 -17.63 -21.14 -5.55
CA LYS A 76 -16.30 -20.87 -5.00
C LYS A 76 -16.27 -19.49 -4.37
N GLY A 77 -15.81 -19.40 -3.13
CA GLY A 77 -15.79 -18.15 -2.37
C GLY A 77 -14.37 -17.62 -2.13
N ILE A 78 -14.32 -16.34 -1.75
CA ILE A 78 -13.17 -15.72 -1.12
C ILE A 78 -13.49 -15.61 0.37
N ILE A 79 -12.68 -16.27 1.20
CA ILE A 79 -12.81 -16.23 2.65
C ILE A 79 -11.71 -15.35 3.21
N LEU A 80 -12.10 -14.29 3.92
CA LEU A 80 -11.20 -13.41 4.66
C LEU A 80 -11.27 -13.80 6.13
N ARG A 81 -10.12 -14.08 6.76
CA ARG A 81 -10.10 -14.60 8.13
C ARG A 81 -9.01 -14.00 8.98
N ILE A 82 -9.37 -13.46 10.15
CA ILE A 82 -8.38 -13.13 11.18
C ILE A 82 -8.11 -14.37 12.02
N THR A 83 -6.83 -14.76 12.08
CA THR A 83 -6.34 -15.92 12.84
C THR A 83 -4.82 -15.83 13.05
N ASP A 84 -4.34 -16.44 14.13
CA ASP A 84 -2.91 -16.62 14.40
C ASP A 84 -2.32 -17.87 13.72
N SER A 85 -3.18 -18.76 13.23
CA SER A 85 -2.75 -20.03 12.64
C SER A 85 -2.18 -19.85 11.24
N ASN A 86 -0.93 -20.28 11.03
CA ASN A 86 -0.21 -20.26 9.76
C ASN A 86 -0.05 -18.87 9.13
N THR A 87 -0.10 -17.81 9.94
CA THR A 87 0.07 -16.43 9.49
C THR A 87 1.45 -15.87 9.89
N PRO A 88 2.06 -15.00 9.08
CA PRO A 88 3.31 -14.33 9.46
C PRO A 88 3.16 -13.52 10.74
N ASP A 89 4.26 -13.40 11.50
CA ASP A 89 4.32 -12.54 12.67
C ASP A 89 4.57 -11.08 12.28
N SER A 90 3.58 -10.48 11.64
CA SER A 90 3.59 -9.10 11.19
C SER A 90 2.15 -8.61 11.06
N PRO A 91 1.82 -7.40 11.53
CA PRO A 91 0.47 -6.84 11.39
C PRO A 91 0.08 -6.58 9.92
N GLU A 92 1.04 -6.54 9.01
CA GLU A 92 0.80 -6.41 7.57
C GLU A 92 0.98 -7.75 6.82
N GLY A 93 1.33 -8.81 7.58
CA GLY A 93 1.55 -10.14 7.02
C GLY A 93 0.24 -10.88 6.74
N TYR A 94 0.26 -11.69 5.70
CA TYR A 94 -0.86 -12.58 5.37
C TYR A 94 -0.38 -13.88 4.74
N PHE A 95 -1.22 -14.88 4.85
CA PHE A 95 -1.15 -16.13 4.10
C PHE A 95 -2.36 -16.20 3.17
N MET A 96 -2.13 -16.58 1.92
CA MET A 96 -3.18 -16.79 0.93
C MET A 96 -3.07 -18.20 0.36
N GLU A 97 -4.19 -18.86 0.26
CA GLU A 97 -4.31 -20.17 -0.39
C GLU A 97 -5.39 -20.13 -1.47
N VAL A 98 -5.02 -20.55 -2.68
CA VAL A 98 -5.94 -20.76 -3.80
C VAL A 98 -6.08 -22.24 -4.04
N THR A 99 -7.32 -22.73 -4.07
CA THR A 99 -7.65 -24.14 -4.34
C THR A 99 -8.84 -24.24 -5.28
N THR A 100 -9.22 -25.45 -5.67
CA THR A 100 -10.45 -25.69 -6.45
C THR A 100 -11.73 -25.25 -5.75
N ARG A 101 -11.69 -25.02 -4.42
CA ARG A 101 -12.84 -24.56 -3.61
C ARG A 101 -12.97 -23.06 -3.53
N GLY A 102 -11.95 -22.31 -3.93
CA GLY A 102 -11.88 -20.85 -3.86
C GLY A 102 -10.57 -20.36 -3.24
N VAL A 103 -10.64 -19.20 -2.62
CA VAL A 103 -9.49 -18.50 -2.03
C VAL A 103 -9.71 -18.29 -0.55
N ILE A 104 -8.66 -18.49 0.25
CA ILE A 104 -8.63 -18.12 1.66
C ILE A 104 -7.48 -17.13 1.86
N ILE A 105 -7.77 -15.98 2.48
CA ILE A 105 -6.79 -15.00 2.92
C ILE A 105 -6.85 -14.96 4.45
N SER A 106 -5.74 -15.28 5.09
CA SER A 106 -5.59 -15.31 6.54
C SER A 106 -4.53 -14.33 7.00
N SER A 107 -4.80 -13.61 8.08
CA SER A 107 -3.87 -12.67 8.71
C SER A 107 -4.15 -12.53 10.20
N LYS A 108 -3.21 -11.95 10.94
CA LYS A 108 -3.39 -11.56 12.34
C LYS A 108 -4.16 -10.23 12.48
N SER A 109 -4.32 -9.46 11.40
CA SER A 109 -4.92 -8.13 11.45
C SER A 109 -5.73 -7.77 10.20
N GLU A 110 -6.60 -6.77 10.33
CA GLU A 110 -7.32 -6.14 9.23
C GLU A 110 -6.38 -5.61 8.13
N LYS A 111 -5.22 -5.04 8.53
CA LYS A 111 -4.23 -4.50 7.61
C LYS A 111 -3.63 -5.59 6.71
N GLY A 112 -3.33 -6.75 7.26
CA GLY A 112 -2.84 -7.89 6.47
C GLY A 112 -3.93 -8.49 5.57
N ILE A 113 -5.19 -8.53 6.00
CA ILE A 113 -6.32 -8.90 5.13
C ILE A 113 -6.42 -7.95 3.94
N PHE A 114 -6.32 -6.63 4.18
CA PHE A 114 -6.32 -5.63 3.11
C PHE A 114 -5.22 -5.90 2.08
N TYR A 115 -3.96 -6.11 2.53
CA TYR A 115 -2.84 -6.38 1.60
C TYR A 115 -2.96 -7.73 0.88
N GLY A 116 -3.58 -8.72 1.51
CA GLY A 116 -3.94 -9.98 0.87
C GLY A 116 -4.96 -9.78 -0.26
N CYS A 117 -5.97 -8.93 -0.04
CA CYS A 117 -6.93 -8.55 -1.07
C CYS A 117 -6.26 -7.83 -2.25
N GLN A 118 -5.27 -6.94 -1.99
CA GLN A 118 -4.52 -6.28 -3.06
C GLN A 118 -3.75 -7.30 -3.93
N THR A 119 -3.20 -8.35 -3.34
CA THR A 119 -2.53 -9.42 -4.10
C THR A 119 -3.52 -10.29 -4.88
N LEU A 120 -4.66 -10.61 -4.28
CA LEU A 120 -5.70 -11.35 -5.00
C LEU A 120 -6.23 -10.56 -6.20
N GLU A 121 -6.45 -9.26 -6.05
CA GLU A 121 -6.87 -8.39 -7.16
C GLU A 121 -5.87 -8.45 -8.32
N GLN A 122 -4.55 -8.47 -8.06
CA GLN A 122 -3.54 -8.66 -9.11
C GLN A 122 -3.69 -10.01 -9.83
N LEU A 123 -3.88 -11.10 -9.08
CA LEU A 123 -4.11 -12.41 -9.67
C LEU A 123 -5.38 -12.46 -10.52
N LEU A 124 -6.45 -11.79 -10.10
CA LEU A 124 -7.72 -11.72 -10.82
C LEU A 124 -7.59 -10.89 -12.10
N GLU A 125 -6.86 -9.78 -12.05
CA GLU A 125 -6.58 -8.95 -13.22
C GLU A 125 -5.77 -9.73 -14.25
N ASP A 126 -4.65 -10.36 -13.85
CA ASP A 126 -3.82 -11.17 -14.75
C ASP A 126 -4.63 -12.34 -15.35
N SER A 127 -5.41 -13.03 -14.51
CA SER A 127 -6.30 -14.12 -14.98
C SER A 127 -7.30 -13.64 -16.04
N ARG A 128 -7.88 -12.47 -15.86
CA ARG A 128 -8.82 -11.86 -16.81
C ARG A 128 -8.11 -11.40 -18.09
N ASP A 129 -7.02 -10.65 -17.94
CA ASP A 129 -6.37 -9.93 -19.05
C ASP A 129 -5.65 -10.89 -20.01
N PHE A 130 -5.08 -11.96 -19.46
CA PHE A 130 -4.43 -13.02 -20.23
C PHE A 130 -5.32 -14.25 -20.50
N ASN A 131 -6.54 -14.27 -19.96
CA ASN A 131 -7.47 -15.41 -20.03
C ASN A 131 -6.82 -16.72 -19.55
N VAL A 132 -6.12 -16.67 -18.42
CA VAL A 132 -5.41 -17.82 -17.82
C VAL A 132 -6.02 -18.20 -16.47
N SER A 133 -6.02 -19.49 -16.17
CA SER A 133 -6.51 -20.01 -14.88
C SER A 133 -5.45 -19.85 -13.81
N ILE A 134 -5.86 -19.43 -12.61
CA ILE A 134 -5.03 -19.33 -11.42
C ILE A 134 -4.79 -20.77 -10.90
N PRO A 135 -3.52 -21.24 -10.85
CA PRO A 135 -3.21 -22.57 -10.33
C PRO A 135 -3.46 -22.63 -8.81
N PRO A 136 -3.58 -23.83 -8.23
CA PRO A 136 -3.54 -23.97 -6.80
C PRO A 136 -2.19 -23.46 -6.26
N ILE A 137 -2.21 -22.48 -5.37
CA ILE A 137 -1.01 -21.82 -4.83
C ILE A 137 -1.17 -21.51 -3.36
N GLN A 138 -0.03 -21.48 -2.69
CA GLN A 138 0.12 -20.88 -1.36
C GLN A 138 1.10 -19.72 -1.44
N ILE A 139 0.74 -18.61 -0.86
CA ILE A 139 1.52 -17.36 -0.86
C ILE A 139 1.64 -16.88 0.57
N THR A 140 2.88 -16.57 0.99
CA THR A 140 3.14 -15.89 2.26
C THR A 140 3.82 -14.57 1.99
N VAL A 141 3.25 -13.50 2.55
CA VAL A 141 3.78 -12.14 2.39
C VAL A 141 3.84 -11.43 3.74
N TYR A 142 4.92 -10.72 3.95
CA TYR A 142 5.10 -9.75 5.03
C TYR A 142 6.14 -8.70 4.61
N PRO A 143 6.07 -7.47 5.10
CA PRO A 143 7.03 -6.44 4.72
C PRO A 143 8.39 -6.68 5.40
N LYS A 144 9.48 -6.49 4.64
CA LYS A 144 10.84 -6.42 5.20
C LYS A 144 11.19 -5.02 5.69
N ILE A 145 10.52 -4.00 5.14
CA ILE A 145 10.68 -2.59 5.50
C ILE A 145 9.33 -2.10 6.00
N ALA A 146 9.29 -1.63 7.25
CA ALA A 146 8.05 -1.19 7.89
C ALA A 146 7.48 0.09 7.25
N PHE A 147 8.31 1.08 7.00
CA PHE A 147 7.91 2.36 6.40
C PHE A 147 8.27 2.39 4.91
N ARG A 148 7.23 2.43 4.06
CA ARG A 148 7.36 2.39 2.60
C ARG A 148 6.65 3.60 2.02
N ALA A 149 7.39 4.69 1.90
CA ALA A 149 6.85 5.97 1.49
C ALA A 149 7.16 6.31 0.03
N VAL A 150 6.26 7.09 -0.57
CA VAL A 150 6.50 7.83 -1.80
C VAL A 150 6.47 9.32 -1.49
N HIS A 151 7.38 10.07 -2.04
CA HIS A 151 7.44 11.52 -1.92
C HIS A 151 6.64 12.16 -3.07
N PHE A 152 5.60 12.93 -2.72
CA PHE A 152 4.89 13.80 -3.64
C PHE A 152 5.47 15.21 -3.55
N ASP A 153 6.22 15.58 -4.58
CA ASP A 153 6.83 16.91 -4.70
C ASP A 153 5.92 17.79 -5.57
N ASN A 154 5.14 18.66 -4.92
CA ASN A 154 4.22 19.58 -5.58
C ASN A 154 4.72 21.02 -5.66
N LYS A 155 6.02 21.25 -5.54
CA LYS A 155 6.60 22.60 -5.53
C LYS A 155 6.19 23.46 -6.72
N HIS A 156 6.21 22.91 -7.91
CA HIS A 156 6.03 23.66 -9.14
C HIS A 156 4.70 23.43 -9.86
N HIS A 157 3.93 22.43 -9.44
CA HIS A 157 2.64 22.13 -10.05
C HIS A 157 1.66 21.55 -9.02
N LEU A 158 0.40 21.62 -9.35
CA LEU A 158 -0.68 20.96 -8.60
C LEU A 158 -1.58 20.25 -9.61
N ASP A 159 -1.70 18.95 -9.46
CA ASP A 159 -2.64 18.15 -10.23
C ASP A 159 -4.08 18.33 -9.73
N ARG A 160 -5.04 17.86 -10.51
CA ARG A 160 -6.42 17.79 -10.05
C ARG A 160 -6.53 16.81 -8.88
N ILE A 161 -7.41 17.09 -7.95
CA ILE A 161 -7.59 16.27 -6.74
C ILE A 161 -7.90 14.79 -7.07
N GLU A 162 -8.59 14.52 -8.18
CA GLU A 162 -8.91 13.16 -8.62
C GLU A 162 -7.68 12.34 -9.00
N TYR A 163 -6.59 13.00 -9.43
CA TYR A 163 -5.33 12.33 -9.70
C TYR A 163 -4.77 11.72 -8.41
N TYR A 164 -4.81 12.46 -7.30
CA TYR A 164 -4.28 11.98 -6.03
C TYR A 164 -5.08 10.82 -5.46
N TYR A 165 -6.40 10.80 -5.60
CA TYR A 165 -7.22 9.64 -5.26
C TYR A 165 -6.79 8.40 -6.05
N LYS A 166 -6.60 8.52 -7.36
CA LYS A 166 -6.11 7.42 -8.20
C LYS A 166 -4.68 7.00 -7.85
N ALA A 167 -3.81 7.96 -7.51
CA ALA A 167 -2.45 7.68 -7.07
C ALA A 167 -2.45 6.87 -5.77
N ILE A 168 -3.29 7.24 -4.79
CA ILE A 168 -3.46 6.48 -3.53
C ILE A 168 -3.90 5.03 -3.81
N ASP A 169 -4.86 4.79 -4.72
CA ASP A 169 -5.27 3.44 -5.11
C ASP A 169 -4.09 2.64 -5.69
N LYS A 170 -3.27 3.26 -6.54
CA LYS A 170 -2.07 2.62 -7.11
C LYS A 170 -1.02 2.33 -6.05
N LEU A 171 -0.77 3.24 -5.14
CA LEU A 171 0.17 3.04 -4.02
C LEU A 171 -0.29 1.90 -3.11
N ALA A 172 -1.57 1.83 -2.77
CA ALA A 172 -2.17 0.74 -1.99
C ALA A 172 -1.96 -0.62 -2.66
N ARG A 173 -2.18 -0.70 -3.98
CA ARG A 173 -1.95 -1.91 -4.79
C ARG A 173 -0.52 -2.44 -4.64
N TYR A 174 0.47 -1.55 -4.56
CA TYR A 174 1.88 -1.89 -4.39
C TYR A 174 2.32 -1.96 -2.91
N LYS A 175 1.37 -1.92 -1.99
CA LYS A 175 1.60 -2.03 -0.53
C LYS A 175 2.49 -0.91 0.02
N ILE A 176 2.49 0.26 -0.61
CA ILE A 176 3.02 1.49 -0.04
C ILE A 176 2.10 1.89 1.12
N ASN A 177 2.68 2.34 2.23
CA ASN A 177 1.92 2.66 3.44
C ASN A 177 2.09 4.10 3.92
N ALA A 178 2.84 4.92 3.17
CA ALA A 178 2.96 6.33 3.50
C ALA A 178 3.18 7.19 2.25
N VAL A 179 2.77 8.44 2.33
CA VAL A 179 3.13 9.52 1.41
C VAL A 179 3.79 10.61 2.23
N ILE A 180 4.95 11.08 1.79
CA ILE A 180 5.55 12.33 2.25
C ILE A 180 5.14 13.40 1.26
N TRP A 181 4.32 14.37 1.69
CA TRP A 181 3.78 15.36 0.79
C TRP A 181 4.45 16.72 1.00
N GLU A 182 5.31 17.10 0.07
CA GLU A 182 5.90 18.42 0.01
C GLU A 182 4.94 19.37 -0.69
N ILE A 183 4.20 20.14 0.13
CA ILE A 183 3.02 20.85 -0.34
C ILE A 183 3.26 22.33 -0.65
N GLU A 184 4.28 22.97 -0.03
CA GLU A 184 4.62 24.38 -0.20
C GLU A 184 3.39 25.32 -0.22
N ASP A 185 3.22 26.13 -1.28
CA ASP A 185 2.07 27.03 -1.45
C ASP A 185 0.80 26.33 -1.98
N LYS A 186 0.79 24.99 -2.09
CA LYS A 186 -0.36 24.22 -2.61
C LYS A 186 -1.39 23.87 -1.54
N LEU A 187 -1.15 24.22 -0.27
CA LEU A 187 -2.14 24.19 0.79
C LEU A 187 -2.73 25.59 1.03
N ARG A 188 -4.03 25.67 1.17
CA ARG A 188 -4.70 26.92 1.56
C ARG A 188 -4.54 27.12 3.06
N TYR A 189 -3.47 27.85 3.42
CA TYR A 189 -3.18 28.20 4.80
C TYR A 189 -4.27 29.16 5.34
N THR A 190 -4.70 28.98 6.57
CA THR A 190 -5.67 29.85 7.21
C THR A 190 -5.04 30.87 8.13
N ARG A 191 -3.88 30.54 8.72
CA ARG A 191 -3.10 31.47 9.58
C ARG A 191 -2.25 32.43 8.77
N ARG A 192 -1.82 31.98 7.57
CA ARG A 192 -1.00 32.77 6.62
C ARG A 192 -1.60 32.68 5.21
N PRO A 193 -2.77 33.27 4.99
CA PRO A 193 -3.50 33.10 3.72
C PRO A 193 -2.75 33.66 2.50
N GLU A 194 -1.83 34.61 2.71
CA GLU A 194 -0.99 35.21 1.66
C GLU A 194 -0.03 34.21 1.03
N ILE A 195 0.27 33.09 1.70
CA ILE A 195 1.26 32.10 1.23
C ILE A 195 0.64 31.10 0.25
N GLY A 196 -0.63 30.73 0.49
CA GLY A 196 -1.31 29.74 -0.35
C GLY A 196 -1.57 30.27 -1.78
N ALA A 197 -1.25 29.46 -2.79
CA ALA A 197 -1.60 29.77 -4.17
C ALA A 197 -3.13 29.85 -4.36
N SER A 198 -3.58 30.57 -5.39
CA SER A 198 -5.02 30.77 -5.65
C SER A 198 -5.77 29.45 -5.93
N ASN A 199 -5.07 28.44 -6.47
CA ASN A 199 -5.58 27.10 -6.75
C ASN A 199 -5.23 26.07 -5.67
N ALA A 200 -4.72 26.50 -4.51
CA ALA A 200 -4.30 25.61 -3.42
C ALA A 200 -5.44 24.76 -2.91
N ILE A 201 -5.11 23.52 -2.51
CA ILE A 201 -6.03 22.56 -1.89
C ILE A 201 -6.49 23.12 -0.54
N SER A 202 -7.78 23.08 -0.27
CA SER A 202 -8.31 23.45 1.05
C SER A 202 -7.97 22.39 2.10
N LYS A 203 -7.98 22.80 3.37
CA LYS A 203 -7.79 21.84 4.49
C LYS A 203 -8.84 20.72 4.44
N GLN A 204 -10.08 21.04 4.11
CA GLN A 204 -11.19 20.06 4.03
C GLN A 204 -10.96 19.04 2.91
N GLU A 205 -10.50 19.47 1.73
CA GLU A 205 -10.18 18.57 0.62
C GLU A 205 -8.99 17.66 0.98
N MET A 206 -7.97 18.22 1.65
CA MET A 206 -6.80 17.44 2.11
C MET A 206 -7.21 16.43 3.19
N GLN A 207 -8.03 16.82 4.17
CA GLN A 207 -8.57 15.90 5.20
C GLN A 207 -9.40 14.77 4.59
N ALA A 208 -10.20 15.06 3.55
CA ALA A 208 -10.94 14.04 2.84
C ALA A 208 -10.00 13.04 2.13
N LEU A 209 -8.92 13.54 1.53
CA LEU A 209 -7.90 12.69 0.92
C LEU A 209 -7.14 11.85 1.96
N CYS A 210 -6.80 12.43 3.12
CA CYS A 210 -6.18 11.69 4.23
C CYS A 210 -7.08 10.55 4.71
N LYS A 211 -8.36 10.81 4.91
CA LYS A 211 -9.34 9.77 5.27
C LYS A 211 -9.38 8.65 4.23
N TYR A 212 -9.43 9.01 2.95
CA TYR A 212 -9.43 8.05 1.85
C TYR A 212 -8.15 7.19 1.83
N ALA A 213 -6.99 7.80 2.07
CA ALA A 213 -5.70 7.13 2.16
C ALA A 213 -5.65 6.18 3.38
N LYS A 214 -6.15 6.62 4.53
CA LYS A 214 -6.22 5.82 5.76
C LYS A 214 -7.04 4.55 5.60
N GLU A 215 -8.17 4.61 4.90
CA GLU A 215 -8.98 3.44 4.56
C GLU A 215 -8.20 2.42 3.71
N ARG A 216 -7.09 2.85 3.08
CA ARG A 216 -6.15 2.04 2.29
C ARG A 216 -4.83 1.76 3.00
N ASN A 217 -4.80 2.00 4.31
CA ASN A 217 -3.61 1.84 5.16
C ASN A 217 -2.40 2.69 4.70
N ILE A 218 -2.67 3.88 4.17
CA ILE A 218 -1.65 4.85 3.77
C ILE A 218 -1.78 6.09 4.66
N GLU A 219 -0.68 6.49 5.29
CA GLU A 219 -0.56 7.75 6.03
C GLU A 219 -0.05 8.86 5.09
N ILE A 220 -0.61 10.05 5.21
CA ILE A 220 -0.12 11.22 4.47
C ILE A 220 0.59 12.14 5.47
N ASN A 221 1.90 12.26 5.32
CA ASN A 221 2.78 13.03 6.18
C ASN A 221 3.13 14.36 5.51
N PRO A 222 2.83 15.50 6.14
CA PRO A 222 3.20 16.80 5.58
C PRO A 222 4.70 17.02 5.63
N LEU A 223 5.27 17.52 4.53
CA LEU A 223 6.58 18.12 4.50
C LEU A 223 6.42 19.60 4.24
N VAL A 224 6.66 20.42 5.24
CA VAL A 224 6.70 21.88 5.14
C VAL A 224 8.14 22.32 5.26
N GLN A 225 8.66 22.94 4.21
CA GLN A 225 10.03 23.41 4.18
C GLN A 225 10.31 24.42 5.29
N GLY A 226 11.49 24.29 5.90
CA GLY A 226 11.88 25.05 7.08
C GLY A 226 12.96 26.10 6.79
N LEU A 227 14.22 25.80 7.07
CA LEU A 227 15.31 26.78 6.96
C LEU A 227 15.59 27.19 5.51
N GLY A 228 15.58 26.25 4.57
CA GLY A 228 15.81 26.46 3.15
C GLY A 228 14.59 26.10 2.31
N HIS A 229 14.70 26.23 0.99
CA HIS A 229 13.60 26.09 0.02
C HIS A 229 12.37 26.98 0.36
N ALA A 230 12.63 28.13 0.99
CA ALA A 230 11.60 28.99 1.56
C ALA A 230 11.05 30.03 0.55
N GLY A 231 11.39 29.92 -0.73
CA GLY A 231 11.01 30.91 -1.76
C GLY A 231 9.51 31.15 -1.86
N PHE A 232 8.68 30.10 -1.65
CA PHE A 232 7.21 30.22 -1.65
C PHE A 232 6.67 31.09 -0.51
N ILE A 233 7.43 31.25 0.59
CA ILE A 233 7.12 32.09 1.74
C ILE A 233 7.79 33.44 1.60
N LEU A 234 9.10 33.45 1.30
CA LEU A 234 9.96 34.63 1.32
C LEU A 234 9.67 35.63 0.17
N LYS A 235 8.94 35.20 -0.88
CA LYS A 235 8.36 36.13 -1.86
C LYS A 235 7.34 37.08 -1.26
N HIS A 236 6.69 36.69 -0.14
CA HIS A 236 5.70 37.50 0.60
C HIS A 236 6.33 38.17 1.83
N HIS A 237 7.38 37.58 2.40
CA HIS A 237 8.04 37.99 3.65
C HIS A 237 9.53 38.26 3.43
N TRP A 238 9.85 39.12 2.49
CA TRP A 238 11.23 39.47 2.09
C TRP A 238 12.10 39.94 3.26
N ASN A 239 11.51 40.53 4.28
CA ASN A 239 12.17 41.02 5.50
C ASN A 239 12.61 39.91 6.46
N LEU A 240 12.26 38.66 6.19
CA LEU A 240 12.70 37.47 6.94
C LEU A 240 13.83 36.67 6.25
N ARG A 241 14.33 37.18 5.12
CA ARG A 241 15.44 36.55 4.39
C ARG A 241 16.74 36.65 5.18
N GLU A 242 17.54 35.59 5.19
CA GLU A 242 18.91 35.65 5.71
C GLU A 242 19.79 36.51 4.81
N ASN A 243 19.71 36.31 3.51
CA ASN A 243 20.36 37.13 2.52
C ASN A 243 19.31 37.99 1.79
N PRO A 244 19.39 39.33 1.82
CA PRO A 244 18.42 40.22 1.13
C PRO A 244 18.25 39.97 -0.36
N ASN A 245 19.29 39.40 -1.00
CA ASN A 245 19.31 39.15 -2.45
C ASN A 245 18.89 37.69 -2.79
N SER A 246 18.49 36.87 -1.79
CA SER A 246 18.07 35.49 -1.99
C SER A 246 16.79 35.20 -1.22
N ASP A 247 15.87 34.47 -1.83
CA ASP A 247 14.66 33.97 -1.15
C ASP A 247 14.79 32.48 -0.78
N TRP A 248 16.04 31.95 -0.79
CA TRP A 248 16.28 30.54 -0.53
C TRP A 248 16.07 30.16 0.92
N GLU A 249 16.51 31.02 1.85
CA GLU A 249 16.57 30.68 3.27
C GLU A 249 16.11 31.80 4.20
N PHE A 250 15.52 31.40 5.30
CA PHE A 250 15.12 32.29 6.39
C PHE A 250 16.31 32.75 7.23
N CYS A 251 16.16 33.93 7.84
CA CYS A 251 17.04 34.34 8.93
C CYS A 251 16.72 33.55 10.21
N PRO A 252 17.61 32.66 10.67
CA PRO A 252 17.35 31.83 11.85
C PRO A 252 17.48 32.62 13.16
N SER A 253 18.02 33.85 13.12
CA SER A 253 18.14 34.74 14.27
C SER A 253 16.91 35.62 14.47
N ASP A 254 15.96 35.64 13.53
CA ASP A 254 14.73 36.43 13.63
C ASP A 254 13.60 35.59 14.23
N GLN A 255 13.10 35.98 15.40
CA GLN A 255 12.01 35.28 16.08
C GLN A 255 10.72 35.18 15.24
N ARG A 256 10.46 36.17 14.38
CA ARG A 256 9.29 36.18 13.49
C ARG A 256 9.30 35.05 12.46
N THR A 257 10.50 34.55 12.11
CA THR A 257 10.65 33.37 11.24
C THR A 257 9.98 32.15 11.86
N TYR A 258 10.24 31.90 13.17
CA TYR A 258 9.66 30.76 13.89
C TYR A 258 8.15 30.90 14.06
N GLU A 259 7.65 32.10 14.37
CA GLU A 259 6.21 32.36 14.49
C GLU A 259 5.49 32.04 13.19
N LEU A 260 6.01 32.52 12.06
CA LEU A 260 5.46 32.22 10.73
C LEU A 260 5.53 30.73 10.42
N GLN A 261 6.70 30.12 10.63
CA GLN A 261 6.91 28.70 10.33
C GLN A 261 5.97 27.81 11.14
N PHE A 262 5.79 28.10 12.45
CA PHE A 262 4.86 27.34 13.29
C PHE A 262 3.40 27.51 12.89
N ASP A 263 3.00 28.66 12.35
CA ASP A 263 1.66 28.83 11.79
C ASP A 263 1.42 27.91 10.60
N LEU A 264 2.44 27.75 9.71
CA LEU A 264 2.35 26.82 8.58
C LEU A 264 2.31 25.36 9.04
N TYR A 265 3.13 24.99 10.05
CA TYR A 265 3.13 23.64 10.61
C TYR A 265 1.77 23.30 11.23
N ARG A 266 1.17 24.22 12.01
CA ARG A 266 -0.15 24.01 12.60
C ARG A 266 -1.21 23.77 11.52
N ASP A 267 -1.20 24.57 10.45
CA ASP A 267 -2.13 24.43 9.34
C ASP A 267 -1.93 23.11 8.58
N ALA A 268 -0.69 22.70 8.38
CA ALA A 268 -0.36 21.43 7.72
C ALA A 268 -0.78 20.21 8.56
N ILE A 269 -0.52 20.22 9.87
CA ILE A 269 -0.95 19.16 10.80
C ILE A 269 -2.49 19.08 10.87
N GLU A 270 -3.18 20.22 10.90
CA GLU A 270 -4.65 20.23 10.86
C GLU A 270 -5.20 19.68 9.54
N ALA A 271 -4.51 19.91 8.43
CA ALA A 271 -4.90 19.39 7.12
C ALA A 271 -4.59 17.88 6.96
N MET A 272 -3.51 17.40 7.58
CA MET A 272 -2.99 16.03 7.49
C MET A 272 -2.82 15.41 8.89
N PRO A 273 -3.94 15.13 9.61
CA PRO A 273 -3.89 14.82 11.04
C PRO A 273 -3.40 13.40 11.37
N ASP A 274 -3.26 12.53 10.40
CA ASP A 274 -2.86 11.13 10.57
C ASP A 274 -1.36 10.90 10.25
N GLY A 275 -0.64 11.95 9.86
CA GLY A 275 0.78 11.92 9.52
C GLY A 275 1.72 12.33 10.65
#